data_dcde6bd66d578f56929e7b90de61479d
#
_entry.id   dcde6bd66d578f56929e7b90de61479d
#
_cell.length_a   1.000
_cell.length_b   1.000
_cell.length_c   1.000
_cell.angle_alpha   90.00
_cell.angle_beta   90.00
_cell.angle_gamma   90.00
#
_symmetry.space_group_name_H-M   'P 1'
#
loop_
_entity.id
_entity.type
_entity.pdbx_description
1 polymer ?
#
loop_
_entity_poly.entity_id
_entity_poly.type
_entity_poly.pdbx_seq_one_letter_code
_entity_poly.pdbx_strand_id
1 'polypeptide(L)'
;MLNLIAPGLDIDKMARSVAAGEISGKMIFSMIAGSIFRFILILLVIEIVIETMYKNRVKNYKGGVEGEIVEVLNSDKGAMAGTFPIYQYEVNNHKYIVKPLFLIFGSKLNQKYHDSEDVTCITYRRKHGGTSRTKYREGESIIVKYDIDDPKKHEILNDKDKLFAFKVAKIGIILSMIFPIAVYIMTIFIKD
;
A
#
# COMPACT_ATOMS: atom_id res chain seq x y z
N MET A 1 -7.81 -22.21 9.53
CA MET A 1 -7.20 -20.89 9.35
C MET A 1 -7.06 -20.07 10.66
N LEU A 2 -7.72 -20.41 11.75
CA LEU A 2 -7.63 -19.72 13.06
C LEU A 2 -6.41 -20.09 13.91
N ASN A 3 -5.70 -21.17 13.59
CA ASN A 3 -4.53 -21.63 14.37
C ASN A 3 -3.22 -20.86 14.12
N LEU A 4 -3.22 -19.88 13.20
CA LEU A 4 -2.02 -19.08 12.88
C LEU A 4 -1.85 -17.84 13.79
N ILE A 5 -2.90 -17.46 14.56
CA ILE A 5 -2.92 -16.20 15.31
C ILE A 5 -2.34 -16.35 16.71
N ALA A 6 -2.43 -17.52 17.30
CA ALA A 6 -1.76 -17.84 18.57
C ALA A 6 -1.61 -19.36 18.70
N PRO A 7 -0.46 -19.95 18.35
CA PRO A 7 -0.21 -21.35 18.64
C PRO A 7 -0.25 -21.57 20.16
N GLY A 8 -1.32 -22.22 20.65
CA GLY A 8 -1.51 -22.50 22.07
C GLY A 8 -2.71 -21.85 22.76
N LEU A 9 -3.50 -21.01 22.07
CA LEU A 9 -4.72 -20.45 22.65
C LEU A 9 -5.89 -21.43 22.47
N ASP A 10 -6.10 -22.27 23.45
CA ASP A 10 -7.29 -23.14 23.53
C ASP A 10 -8.46 -22.34 24.12
N ILE A 11 -9.31 -21.82 23.23
CA ILE A 11 -10.44 -20.95 23.58
C ILE A 11 -11.43 -21.68 24.52
N ASP A 12 -11.64 -22.98 24.33
CA ASP A 12 -12.55 -23.78 25.16
C ASP A 12 -11.98 -24.00 26.55
N LYS A 13 -10.66 -24.15 26.67
CA LYS A 13 -9.99 -24.25 27.95
C LYS A 13 -10.02 -22.92 28.70
N MET A 14 -9.80 -21.82 27.98
CA MET A 14 -9.93 -20.47 28.53
C MET A 14 -11.36 -20.19 29.03
N ALA A 15 -12.38 -20.51 28.23
CA ALA A 15 -13.77 -20.31 28.61
C ALA A 15 -14.14 -21.12 29.89
N ARG A 16 -13.64 -22.35 30.00
CA ARG A 16 -13.84 -23.18 31.20
C ARG A 16 -13.12 -22.62 32.44
N SER A 17 -11.89 -22.14 32.30
CA SER A 17 -11.15 -21.52 33.38
C SER A 17 -11.76 -20.19 33.84
N VAL A 18 -12.38 -19.44 32.94
CA VAL A 18 -13.15 -18.24 33.29
C VAL A 18 -14.42 -18.59 34.04
N ALA A 19 -15.16 -19.60 33.57
CA ALA A 19 -16.39 -20.09 34.23
C ALA A 19 -16.12 -20.69 35.62
N ALA A 20 -14.92 -21.26 35.82
CA ALA A 20 -14.46 -21.76 37.08
C ALA A 20 -13.91 -20.68 38.05
N GLY A 21 -13.83 -19.41 37.62
CA GLY A 21 -13.26 -18.33 38.41
C GLY A 21 -11.73 -18.37 38.55
N GLU A 22 -11.05 -19.25 37.80
CA GLU A 22 -9.59 -19.42 37.83
C GLU A 22 -8.82 -18.32 37.10
N ILE A 23 -9.48 -17.63 36.14
CA ILE A 23 -8.90 -16.54 35.33
C ILE A 23 -9.71 -15.27 35.55
N SER A 24 -9.04 -14.22 36.04
CA SER A 24 -9.70 -12.93 36.22
C SER A 24 -9.97 -12.25 34.87
N GLY A 25 -11.06 -11.46 34.79
CA GLY A 25 -11.40 -10.67 33.62
C GLY A 25 -10.24 -9.77 33.17
N LYS A 26 -9.48 -9.22 34.09
CA LYS A 26 -8.27 -8.43 33.88
C LYS A 26 -7.21 -9.19 33.09
N MET A 27 -6.96 -10.45 33.42
CA MET A 27 -6.00 -11.28 32.69
C MET A 27 -6.41 -11.50 31.25
N ILE A 28 -7.71 -11.72 30.96
CA ILE A 28 -8.24 -11.89 29.61
C ILE A 28 -8.04 -10.64 28.78
N PHE A 29 -8.43 -9.47 29.32
CA PHE A 29 -8.27 -8.19 28.65
C PHE A 29 -6.80 -7.90 28.32
N SER A 30 -5.90 -8.17 29.26
CA SER A 30 -4.45 -8.01 29.06
C SER A 30 -3.92 -8.91 27.95
N MET A 31 -4.34 -10.17 27.87
CA MET A 31 -3.94 -11.13 26.84
C MET A 31 -4.45 -10.69 25.45
N ILE A 32 -5.70 -10.25 25.34
CA ILE A 32 -6.29 -9.76 24.09
C ILE A 32 -5.55 -8.50 23.63
N ALA A 33 -5.38 -7.50 24.50
CA ALA A 33 -4.67 -6.27 24.18
C ALA A 33 -3.23 -6.55 23.74
N GLY A 34 -2.51 -7.45 24.42
CA GLY A 34 -1.17 -7.87 24.05
C GLY A 34 -1.09 -8.57 22.69
N SER A 35 -2.09 -9.39 22.36
CA SER A 35 -2.16 -10.08 21.07
C SER A 35 -2.42 -9.08 19.92
N ILE A 36 -3.34 -8.15 20.11
CA ILE A 36 -3.63 -7.07 19.14
C ILE A 36 -2.38 -6.22 18.94
N PHE A 37 -1.71 -5.83 20.01
CA PHE A 37 -0.49 -5.02 19.93
C PHE A 37 0.62 -5.70 19.12
N ARG A 38 0.86 -7.00 19.37
CA ARG A 38 1.84 -7.78 18.60
C ARG A 38 1.48 -7.85 17.12
N PHE A 39 0.20 -8.05 16.80
CA PHE A 39 -0.26 -8.08 15.42
C PHE A 39 -0.01 -6.74 14.71
N ILE A 40 -0.29 -5.62 15.38
CA ILE A 40 -0.03 -4.27 14.82
C ILE A 40 1.47 -4.05 14.62
N LEU A 41 2.33 -4.52 15.53
CA LEU A 41 3.79 -4.46 15.35
C LEU A 41 4.25 -5.23 14.11
N ILE A 42 3.69 -6.42 13.86
CA ILE A 42 3.99 -7.20 12.66
C ILE A 42 3.60 -6.41 11.40
N LEU A 43 2.41 -5.78 11.38
CA LEU A 43 1.99 -4.95 10.25
C LEU A 43 2.94 -3.77 10.02
N LEU A 44 3.43 -3.14 11.08
CA LEU A 44 4.41 -2.05 10.98
C LEU A 44 5.73 -2.52 10.35
N VAL A 45 6.23 -3.69 10.77
CA VAL A 45 7.43 -4.29 10.19
C VAL A 45 7.23 -4.60 8.70
N ILE A 46 6.09 -5.19 8.34
CA ILE A 46 5.74 -5.48 6.93
C ILE A 46 5.74 -4.20 6.11
N GLU A 47 5.13 -3.13 6.60
CA GLU A 47 5.07 -1.83 5.91
C GLU A 47 6.47 -1.25 5.69
N ILE A 48 7.34 -1.29 6.70
CA ILE A 48 8.74 -0.84 6.59
C ILE A 48 9.50 -1.67 5.54
N VAL A 49 9.30 -2.98 5.52
CA VAL A 49 9.93 -3.88 4.53
C VAL A 49 9.47 -3.52 3.11
N ILE A 50 8.17 -3.33 2.89
CA ILE A 50 7.62 -2.97 1.57
C ILE A 50 8.18 -1.64 1.09
N GLU A 51 8.23 -0.61 1.95
CA GLU A 51 8.81 0.69 1.61
C GLU A 51 10.30 0.57 1.27
N THR A 52 11.04 -0.21 2.04
CA THR A 52 12.48 -0.44 1.82
C THR A 52 12.71 -1.17 0.51
N MET A 53 11.92 -2.18 0.20
CA MET A 53 11.98 -2.90 -1.08
C MET A 53 11.71 -1.97 -2.27
N TYR A 54 10.72 -1.08 -2.15
CA TYR A 54 10.44 -0.07 -3.17
C TYR A 54 11.65 0.85 -3.39
N LYS A 55 12.20 1.44 -2.30
CA LYS A 55 13.37 2.34 -2.37
C LYS A 55 14.60 1.65 -2.97
N ASN A 56 14.86 0.41 -2.58
CA ASN A 56 15.97 -0.38 -3.11
C ASN A 56 15.78 -0.69 -4.60
N ARG A 57 14.56 -0.99 -5.05
CA ARG A 57 14.27 -1.19 -6.47
C ARG A 57 14.56 0.05 -7.28
N VAL A 58 14.07 1.22 -6.85
CA VAL A 58 14.34 2.50 -7.51
C VAL A 58 15.84 2.81 -7.55
N LYS A 59 16.56 2.50 -6.48
CA LYS A 59 18.02 2.69 -6.41
C LYS A 59 18.78 1.76 -7.36
N ASN A 60 18.30 0.55 -7.56
CA ASN A 60 18.95 -0.47 -8.38
C ASN A 60 18.77 -0.22 -9.88
N TYR A 61 17.74 0.54 -10.29
CA TYR A 61 17.58 0.92 -11.69
C TYR A 61 18.66 1.94 -12.09
N LYS A 62 19.51 1.54 -13.03
CA LYS A 62 20.67 2.34 -13.50
C LYS A 62 20.26 3.40 -14.49
N GLY A 63 19.22 3.16 -15.31
CA GLY A 63 18.67 4.13 -16.24
C GLY A 63 17.91 5.25 -15.53
N GLY A 64 17.90 6.41 -16.13
CA GLY A 64 17.10 7.55 -15.64
C GLY A 64 16.82 8.51 -16.76
N VAL A 65 15.56 8.93 -16.89
CA VAL A 65 15.09 9.83 -17.94
C VAL A 65 14.03 10.76 -17.37
N GLU A 66 13.93 11.94 -17.94
CA GLU A 66 12.83 12.85 -17.68
C GLU A 66 11.57 12.34 -18.40
N GLY A 67 10.48 12.35 -17.68
CA GLY A 67 9.15 12.03 -18.19
C GLY A 67 8.16 13.11 -17.77
N GLU A 68 6.93 12.99 -18.24
CA GLU A 68 5.88 13.97 -18.02
C GLU A 68 4.55 13.30 -17.66
N ILE A 69 3.79 13.90 -16.78
CA ILE A 69 2.40 13.53 -16.51
C ILE A 69 1.53 14.10 -17.63
N VAL A 70 1.07 13.24 -18.53
CA VAL A 70 0.30 13.63 -19.71
C VAL A 70 -1.15 13.96 -19.39
N GLU A 71 -1.73 13.20 -18.46
CA GLU A 71 -3.15 13.30 -18.11
C GLU A 71 -3.42 12.75 -16.72
N VAL A 72 -4.41 13.33 -16.04
CA VAL A 72 -4.88 12.82 -14.73
C VAL A 72 -6.35 12.43 -14.86
N LEU A 73 -6.60 11.13 -14.87
CA LEU A 73 -7.94 10.57 -15.04
C LEU A 73 -8.69 10.50 -13.71
N ASN A 74 -9.98 10.83 -13.78
CA ASN A 74 -10.92 10.63 -12.68
C ASN A 74 -11.81 9.42 -12.98
N SER A 75 -11.97 8.53 -12.01
CA SER A 75 -12.91 7.41 -12.08
C SER A 75 -13.81 7.41 -10.86
N ASP A 76 -15.12 7.39 -11.10
CA ASP A 76 -16.15 7.36 -10.05
C ASP A 76 -16.72 5.94 -9.83
N LYS A 77 -16.14 4.92 -10.49
CA LYS A 77 -16.68 3.56 -10.51
C LYS A 77 -16.15 2.70 -9.35
N GLY A 78 -16.94 2.58 -8.29
CA GLY A 78 -16.80 1.56 -7.24
C GLY A 78 -15.38 1.41 -6.67
N ALA A 79 -14.85 0.20 -6.66
CA ALA A 79 -13.50 -0.11 -6.17
C ALA A 79 -12.37 0.58 -6.97
N MET A 80 -12.68 1.15 -8.13
CA MET A 80 -11.76 1.91 -8.98
C MET A 80 -11.96 3.41 -8.89
N ALA A 81 -12.76 3.90 -7.93
CA ALA A 81 -12.93 5.33 -7.70
C ALA A 81 -11.60 5.98 -7.32
N GLY A 82 -11.32 7.16 -7.88
CA GLY A 82 -10.11 7.93 -7.59
C GLY A 82 -9.51 8.60 -8.81
N THR A 83 -8.34 9.19 -8.62
CA THR A 83 -7.58 9.85 -9.68
C THR A 83 -6.33 9.05 -10.03
N PHE A 84 -6.03 8.96 -11.33
CA PHE A 84 -4.98 8.12 -11.87
C PHE A 84 -4.13 8.90 -12.86
N PRO A 85 -2.82 9.08 -12.63
CA PRO A 85 -1.96 9.75 -13.57
C PRO A 85 -1.63 8.83 -14.75
N ILE A 86 -1.62 9.40 -15.95
CA ILE A 86 -0.99 8.81 -17.12
C ILE A 86 0.29 9.59 -17.34
N TYR A 87 1.40 8.90 -17.51
CA TYR A 87 2.68 9.53 -17.77
C TYR A 87 3.42 8.87 -18.91
N GLN A 88 4.34 9.64 -19.49
CA GLN A 88 5.17 9.20 -20.59
C GLN A 88 6.64 9.45 -20.31
N TYR A 89 7.49 8.65 -20.89
CA TYR A 89 8.94 8.85 -20.94
C TYR A 89 9.50 8.23 -22.20
N GLU A 90 10.70 8.64 -22.60
CA GLU A 90 11.34 8.19 -23.83
C GLU A 90 12.73 7.63 -23.54
N VAL A 91 13.03 6.47 -24.12
CA VAL A 91 14.33 5.81 -24.02
C VAL A 91 14.74 5.36 -25.42
N ASN A 92 15.89 5.82 -25.91
CA ASN A 92 16.43 5.46 -27.22
C ASN A 92 15.46 5.72 -28.39
N ASN A 93 14.81 6.88 -28.41
CA ASN A 93 13.79 7.28 -29.39
C ASN A 93 12.53 6.39 -29.40
N HIS A 94 12.35 5.55 -28.37
CA HIS A 94 11.15 4.76 -28.18
C HIS A 94 10.35 5.33 -27.01
N LYS A 95 9.07 5.58 -27.23
CA LYS A 95 8.17 6.21 -26.26
C LYS A 95 7.43 5.16 -25.45
N TYR A 96 7.41 5.35 -24.14
CA TYR A 96 6.66 4.53 -23.20
C TYR A 96 5.55 5.35 -22.56
N ILE A 97 4.31 4.86 -22.67
CA ILE A 97 3.13 5.49 -22.05
C ILE A 97 2.60 4.55 -20.97
N VAL A 98 2.54 5.04 -19.75
CA VAL A 98 2.10 4.28 -18.59
C VAL A 98 0.71 4.71 -18.18
N LYS A 99 -0.24 3.77 -18.25
CA LYS A 99 -1.67 4.01 -18.01
C LYS A 99 -2.26 3.02 -17.03
N PRO A 100 -3.35 3.38 -16.31
CA PRO A 100 -4.01 2.45 -15.39
C PRO A 100 -4.68 1.30 -16.13
N LEU A 101 -4.61 0.09 -15.54
CA LEU A 101 -5.10 -1.16 -16.14
C LEU A 101 -6.59 -1.13 -16.49
N PHE A 102 -7.43 -0.42 -15.72
CA PHE A 102 -8.88 -0.38 -15.98
C PHE A 102 -9.26 0.32 -17.29
N LEU A 103 -8.34 1.09 -17.90
CA LEU A 103 -8.55 1.70 -19.22
C LEU A 103 -8.54 0.71 -20.36
N ILE A 104 -8.13 -0.53 -20.15
CA ILE A 104 -8.13 -1.58 -21.18
C ILE A 104 -9.56 -1.95 -21.59
N PHE A 105 -10.53 -1.75 -20.72
CA PHE A 105 -11.91 -2.18 -20.95
C PHE A 105 -12.81 -1.04 -21.47
N GLY A 106 -12.68 -0.75 -22.78
CA GLY A 106 -13.80 -0.12 -23.53
C GLY A 106 -13.97 1.39 -23.44
N SER A 107 -12.94 2.17 -23.13
CA SER A 107 -13.04 3.63 -23.14
C SER A 107 -12.44 4.27 -24.40
N LYS A 108 -12.95 5.45 -24.79
CA LYS A 108 -12.36 6.30 -25.84
C LYS A 108 -10.86 6.59 -25.60
N LEU A 109 -10.39 6.50 -24.37
CA LEU A 109 -9.00 6.65 -23.94
C LEU A 109 -8.11 5.48 -24.38
N ASN A 110 -8.67 4.28 -24.58
CA ASN A 110 -7.89 3.17 -25.13
C ASN A 110 -7.52 3.39 -26.59
N GLN A 111 -8.32 4.18 -27.33
CA GLN A 111 -8.02 4.60 -28.69
C GLN A 111 -6.93 5.70 -28.73
N LYS A 112 -6.83 6.52 -27.68
CA LYS A 112 -5.83 7.59 -27.58
C LYS A 112 -4.44 7.05 -27.25
N TYR A 113 -4.37 6.01 -26.42
CA TYR A 113 -3.12 5.40 -25.95
C TYR A 113 -3.05 3.93 -26.35
N HIS A 114 -2.50 3.64 -27.51
CA HIS A 114 -2.32 2.29 -28.04
C HIS A 114 -0.85 2.06 -28.44
N ASP A 115 -0.49 0.80 -28.55
CA ASP A 115 0.84 0.42 -29.02
C ASP A 115 1.01 0.77 -30.49
N SER A 116 2.17 1.27 -30.86
CA SER A 116 2.62 1.49 -32.24
C SER A 116 4.09 1.12 -32.36
N GLU A 117 4.67 1.26 -33.57
CA GLU A 117 6.07 0.92 -33.82
C GLU A 117 7.01 1.67 -32.86
N ASP A 118 6.74 2.96 -32.61
CA ASP A 118 7.57 3.82 -31.76
C ASP A 118 7.01 4.01 -30.34
N VAL A 119 5.89 3.36 -30.00
CA VAL A 119 5.20 3.57 -28.73
C VAL A 119 4.80 2.26 -28.08
N THR A 120 5.25 2.05 -26.85
CA THR A 120 4.81 0.94 -26.00
C THR A 120 3.94 1.45 -24.84
N CYS A 121 2.72 0.91 -24.74
CA CYS A 121 1.84 1.18 -23.62
C CYS A 121 2.04 0.18 -22.50
N ILE A 122 2.37 0.68 -21.31
CA ILE A 122 2.53 -0.10 -20.10
C ILE A 122 1.32 0.13 -19.21
N THR A 123 0.78 -0.93 -18.64
CA THR A 123 -0.35 -0.82 -17.73
C THR A 123 0.09 -1.00 -16.29
N TYR A 124 -0.41 -0.15 -15.39
CA TYR A 124 -0.20 -0.31 -13.97
C TYR A 124 -1.51 -0.61 -13.22
N ARG A 125 -1.43 -1.43 -12.21
CA ARG A 125 -2.52 -1.68 -11.27
C ARG A 125 -2.27 -0.86 -10.00
N ARG A 126 -3.23 -0.04 -9.60
CA ARG A 126 -3.14 0.63 -8.31
C ARG A 126 -3.17 -0.42 -7.21
N LYS A 127 -2.11 -0.48 -6.42
CA LYS A 127 -1.98 -1.50 -5.35
C LYS A 127 -2.82 -1.18 -4.12
N HIS A 128 -3.21 0.07 -3.95
CA HIS A 128 -4.02 0.50 -2.80
C HIS A 128 -5.35 1.03 -3.34
N GLY A 129 -6.41 0.27 -3.13
CA GLY A 129 -7.78 0.70 -3.39
C GLY A 129 -8.13 1.87 -2.48
N GLY A 130 -8.83 2.86 -3.01
CA GLY A 130 -9.32 3.99 -2.24
C GLY A 130 -9.55 5.22 -3.10
N THR A 131 -10.43 6.07 -2.65
CA THR A 131 -10.81 7.36 -3.24
C THR A 131 -9.71 8.44 -3.12
N SER A 132 -8.45 8.06 -3.01
CA SER A 132 -7.35 9.03 -2.86
C SER A 132 -7.08 9.75 -4.18
N ARG A 133 -6.94 11.06 -4.10
CA ARG A 133 -6.51 11.89 -5.22
C ARG A 133 -5.01 11.70 -5.44
N THR A 134 -4.60 11.65 -6.71
CA THR A 134 -3.18 11.71 -7.05
C THR A 134 -2.54 13.03 -6.59
N LYS A 135 -1.25 12.97 -6.28
CA LYS A 135 -0.43 14.14 -5.94
C LYS A 135 0.22 14.78 -7.18
N TYR A 136 0.03 14.17 -8.34
CA TYR A 136 0.53 14.67 -9.61
C TYR A 136 -0.47 15.59 -10.31
N ARG A 137 0.07 16.49 -11.13
CA ARG A 137 -0.69 17.40 -12.01
C ARG A 137 -0.32 17.16 -13.45
N GLU A 138 -1.22 17.45 -14.38
CA GLU A 138 -0.93 17.43 -15.83
C GLU A 138 0.18 18.42 -16.17
N GLY A 139 1.06 18.05 -17.09
CA GLY A 139 2.25 18.82 -17.47
C GLY A 139 3.39 18.78 -16.43
N GLU A 140 3.25 18.02 -15.35
CA GLU A 140 4.30 17.92 -14.34
C GLU A 140 5.44 17.03 -14.85
N SER A 141 6.68 17.55 -14.80
CA SER A 141 7.88 16.78 -15.06
C SER A 141 8.17 15.81 -13.90
N ILE A 142 8.57 14.58 -14.27
CA ILE A 142 8.94 13.51 -13.35
C ILE A 142 10.25 12.88 -13.81
N ILE A 143 10.99 12.27 -12.86
CA ILE A 143 12.14 11.46 -13.20
C ILE A 143 11.74 9.99 -13.13
N VAL A 144 11.88 9.28 -14.23
CA VAL A 144 11.61 7.84 -14.33
C VAL A 144 12.93 7.10 -14.28
N LYS A 145 13.06 6.21 -13.29
CA LYS A 145 14.15 5.24 -13.18
C LYS A 145 13.72 3.93 -13.84
N TYR A 146 14.60 3.35 -14.65
CA TYR A 146 14.29 2.13 -15.40
C TYR A 146 15.45 1.15 -15.46
N ASP A 147 15.13 -0.10 -15.73
CA ASP A 147 16.10 -1.13 -16.04
C ASP A 147 16.63 -0.93 -17.46
N ILE A 148 17.95 -0.83 -17.61
CA ILE A 148 18.59 -0.57 -18.91
C ILE A 148 18.32 -1.69 -19.91
N ASP A 149 18.23 -2.94 -19.43
CA ASP A 149 17.98 -4.11 -20.27
C ASP A 149 16.48 -4.28 -20.63
N ASP A 150 15.60 -3.73 -19.80
CA ASP A 150 14.13 -3.77 -20.02
C ASP A 150 13.49 -2.47 -19.53
N PRO A 151 13.42 -1.42 -20.38
CA PRO A 151 12.83 -0.14 -19.99
C PRO A 151 11.37 -0.20 -19.54
N LYS A 152 10.64 -1.30 -19.84
CA LYS A 152 9.28 -1.52 -19.32
C LYS A 152 9.27 -1.71 -17.79
N LYS A 153 10.38 -2.18 -17.20
CA LYS A 153 10.58 -2.22 -15.76
C LYS A 153 11.09 -0.88 -15.29
N HIS A 154 10.20 -0.11 -14.72
CA HIS A 154 10.47 1.27 -14.32
C HIS A 154 9.76 1.65 -13.03
N GLU A 155 10.19 2.74 -12.43
CA GLU A 155 9.58 3.37 -11.26
C GLU A 155 9.81 4.88 -11.32
N ILE A 156 8.83 5.67 -10.86
CA ILE A 156 9.03 7.11 -10.70
C ILE A 156 9.95 7.35 -9.51
N LEU A 157 11.01 8.12 -9.70
CA LEU A 157 11.88 8.53 -8.59
C LEU A 157 11.09 9.43 -7.64
N ASN A 158 11.09 9.09 -6.34
CA ASN A 158 10.34 9.81 -5.32
C ASN A 158 8.82 9.91 -5.64
N ASP A 159 8.24 8.81 -6.12
CA ASP A 159 6.81 8.73 -6.45
C ASP A 159 5.94 9.31 -5.33
N LYS A 160 5.34 10.48 -5.60
CA LYS A 160 4.53 11.23 -4.63
C LYS A 160 3.36 10.44 -4.09
N ASP A 161 2.70 9.65 -4.96
CA ASP A 161 1.53 8.86 -4.58
C ASP A 161 1.93 7.68 -3.68
N LYS A 162 3.02 6.98 -4.02
CA LYS A 162 3.54 5.87 -3.20
C LYS A 162 4.08 6.35 -1.86
N LEU A 163 4.88 7.41 -1.86
CA LEU A 163 5.43 7.96 -0.61
C LEU A 163 4.33 8.48 0.32
N PHE A 164 3.30 9.10 -0.24
CA PHE A 164 2.13 9.51 0.54
C PHE A 164 1.38 8.31 1.12
N ALA A 165 1.16 7.26 0.31
CA ALA A 165 0.51 6.03 0.77
C ALA A 165 1.27 5.37 1.92
N PHE A 166 2.60 5.24 1.82
CA PHE A 166 3.44 4.72 2.91
C PHE A 166 3.34 5.57 4.17
N LYS A 167 3.36 6.90 4.02
CA LYS A 167 3.21 7.81 5.16
C LYS A 167 1.87 7.62 5.86
N VAL A 168 0.78 7.58 5.10
CA VAL A 168 -0.58 7.40 5.66
C VAL A 168 -0.73 6.04 6.32
N ALA A 169 -0.23 4.96 5.69
CA ALA A 169 -0.26 3.61 6.25
C ALA A 169 0.47 3.56 7.60
N LYS A 170 1.69 4.09 7.69
CA LYS A 170 2.44 4.15 8.95
C LYS A 170 1.71 4.92 10.04
N ILE A 171 1.18 6.11 9.72
CA ILE A 171 0.42 6.90 10.68
C ILE A 171 -0.79 6.11 11.17
N GLY A 172 -1.55 5.46 10.26
CA GLY A 172 -2.70 4.64 10.61
C GLY A 172 -2.32 3.48 11.54
N ILE A 173 -1.23 2.77 11.24
CA ILE A 173 -0.72 1.67 12.06
C ILE A 173 -0.30 2.18 13.45
N ILE A 174 0.43 3.30 13.54
CA ILE A 174 0.86 3.88 14.81
C ILE A 174 -0.35 4.33 15.64
N LEU A 175 -1.32 5.00 15.04
CA LEU A 175 -2.54 5.40 15.73
C LEU A 175 -3.35 4.20 16.23
N SER A 176 -3.37 3.09 15.50
CA SER A 176 -4.06 1.88 15.93
C SER A 176 -3.43 1.22 17.17
N MET A 177 -2.16 1.53 17.50
CA MET A 177 -1.51 1.07 18.75
C MET A 177 -2.07 1.75 20.00
N ILE A 178 -2.70 2.92 19.87
CA ILE A 178 -3.26 3.66 21.01
C ILE A 178 -4.34 2.83 21.71
N PHE A 179 -5.18 2.14 20.93
CA PHE A 179 -6.29 1.35 21.47
C PHE A 179 -5.81 0.21 22.41
N PRO A 180 -4.94 -0.73 22.01
CA PRO A 180 -4.47 -1.78 22.90
C PRO A 180 -3.66 -1.24 24.08
N ILE A 181 -2.93 -0.14 23.93
CA ILE A 181 -2.23 0.52 25.03
C ILE A 181 -3.23 1.08 26.04
N ALA A 182 -4.27 1.77 25.58
CA ALA A 182 -5.32 2.30 26.46
C ALA A 182 -6.03 1.16 27.23
N VAL A 183 -6.39 0.08 26.53
CA VAL A 183 -6.99 -1.11 27.16
C VAL A 183 -6.05 -1.68 28.20
N TYR A 184 -4.77 -1.83 27.90
CA TYR A 184 -3.78 -2.34 28.87
C TYR A 184 -3.68 -1.44 30.10
N ILE A 185 -3.63 -0.12 29.93
CA ILE A 185 -3.62 0.84 31.05
C ILE A 185 -4.90 0.69 31.89
N MET A 186 -6.07 0.59 31.25
CA MET A 186 -7.33 0.41 31.98
C MET A 186 -7.33 -0.85 32.84
N THR A 187 -6.68 -1.95 32.41
CA THR A 187 -6.59 -3.17 33.21
C THR A 187 -5.82 -2.97 34.54
N ILE A 188 -4.98 -1.93 34.63
CA ILE A 188 -4.27 -1.60 35.88
C ILE A 188 -5.23 -1.04 36.94
N PHE A 189 -6.28 -0.34 36.51
CA PHE A 189 -7.25 0.31 37.38
C PHE A 189 -8.47 -0.56 37.74
N ILE A 190 -8.64 -1.68 37.05
CA ILE A 190 -9.70 -2.66 37.38
C ILE A 190 -9.27 -3.36 38.67
N LYS A 191 -10.06 -3.17 39.72
CA LYS A 191 -9.91 -3.98 40.97
C LYS A 191 -10.53 -5.35 40.68
N ASP A 192 -9.83 -6.39 41.08
CA ASP A 192 -10.34 -7.77 41.07
C ASP A 192 -11.46 -7.93 42.13
#